data_4e76ed93c2809991f273aeb64b02a720
#
_entry.id   4e76ed93c2809991f273aeb64b02a720
#
_cell.length_a   1.000
_cell.length_b   1.000
_cell.length_c   1.000
_cell.angle_alpha   90.00
_cell.angle_beta   90.00
_cell.angle_gamma   90.00
#
_symmetry.space_group_name_H-M   'P 1'
#
loop_
_entity.id
_entity.type
_entity.pdbx_description
1 polymer ?
#
loop_
_entity_poly.entity_id
_entity_poly.type
_entity_poly.pdbx_seq_one_letter_code
_entity_poly.pdbx_strand_id
1 'polypeptide(L)'
;DLQRDSGIQSKTIARTLLDLESGKMKLNAKSVLVVDEAGMAGSRDLEKLMAHTEAAGARLRLVGDAKQLAAVEYGNAFVEVSKRAEVASLTEIMRQKTEWQRLASENFSVHDIQGLQDYADRGHVHLADTAQDAQIDLVKAWSQHRAEQPEQTRIVLAHTNADRIGLNELLRAALQKQGQLADEILVDTARGKVAMAAGELVMFTKADRDLGVKNGTTGVIEKISAEGVITVALENGKTCQFDAMKAGDSTTHTDYAYAVTVHKSQGMTVDAAFVFANKSMTKENLGVAMTRHRHDAQV
;
A
#
# COMPACT_ATOMS: atom_id res chain seq x y z
N ASP A 1 -8.31 -0.28 -8.18
CA ASP A 1 -7.12 -0.23 -8.83
C ASP A 1 -7.16 -0.94 -10.19
N LEU A 2 -6.76 -2.19 -10.41
CA LEU A 2 -6.73 -2.81 -11.75
C LEU A 2 -8.07 -2.65 -12.52
N GLN A 3 -9.21 -2.87 -11.87
CA GLN A 3 -10.52 -2.71 -12.51
C GLN A 3 -10.81 -1.25 -12.91
N ARG A 4 -10.44 -0.28 -12.06
CA ARG A 4 -10.62 1.14 -12.35
C ARG A 4 -9.74 1.59 -13.50
N ASP A 5 -8.49 1.12 -13.51
CA ASP A 5 -7.48 1.61 -14.43
C ASP A 5 -7.53 0.91 -15.80
N SER A 6 -7.94 -0.38 -15.83
CA SER A 6 -8.04 -1.17 -17.07
C SER A 6 -9.47 -1.30 -17.62
N GLY A 7 -10.50 -1.00 -16.83
CA GLY A 7 -11.90 -1.30 -17.15
C GLY A 7 -12.27 -2.79 -17.09
N ILE A 8 -11.31 -3.67 -16.77
CA ILE A 8 -11.53 -5.12 -16.71
C ILE A 8 -12.04 -5.51 -15.33
N GLN A 9 -13.14 -6.27 -15.27
CA GLN A 9 -13.69 -6.75 -14.00
C GLN A 9 -12.64 -7.56 -13.23
N SER A 10 -12.32 -7.13 -12.01
CA SER A 10 -11.28 -7.73 -11.19
C SER A 10 -11.82 -8.18 -9.83
N LYS A 11 -11.26 -9.28 -9.31
CA LYS A 11 -11.57 -9.86 -8.00
C LYS A 11 -10.27 -10.28 -7.33
N THR A 12 -10.29 -10.48 -6.02
CA THR A 12 -9.15 -11.10 -5.31
C THR A 12 -9.01 -12.57 -5.74
N ILE A 13 -7.80 -13.13 -5.64
CA ILE A 13 -7.54 -14.55 -5.93
C ILE A 13 -8.47 -15.45 -5.13
N ALA A 14 -8.58 -15.23 -3.81
CA ALA A 14 -9.47 -16.00 -2.95
C ALA A 14 -10.93 -15.97 -3.42
N ARG A 15 -11.43 -14.80 -3.85
CA ARG A 15 -12.78 -14.67 -4.38
C ARG A 15 -12.93 -15.37 -5.74
N THR A 16 -11.94 -15.27 -6.59
CA THR A 16 -11.92 -15.95 -7.90
C THR A 16 -11.97 -17.46 -7.74
N LEU A 17 -11.16 -18.03 -6.83
CA LEU A 17 -11.16 -19.45 -6.52
C LEU A 17 -12.52 -19.92 -5.99
N LEU A 18 -13.13 -19.20 -5.05
CA LEU A 18 -14.49 -19.49 -4.55
C LEU A 18 -15.55 -19.47 -5.67
N ASP A 19 -15.47 -18.51 -6.59
CA ASP A 19 -16.41 -18.39 -7.69
C ASP A 19 -16.20 -19.51 -8.74
N LEU A 20 -14.97 -19.97 -8.96
CA LEU A 20 -14.65 -21.13 -9.80
C LEU A 20 -15.11 -22.44 -9.16
N GLU A 21 -14.77 -22.67 -7.89
CA GLU A 21 -15.15 -23.89 -7.14
C GLU A 21 -16.67 -24.01 -6.99
N SER A 22 -17.39 -22.89 -6.81
CA SER A 22 -18.87 -22.88 -6.70
C SER A 22 -19.59 -22.87 -8.06
N GLY A 23 -18.87 -22.84 -9.18
CA GLY A 23 -19.45 -22.78 -10.54
C GLY A 23 -20.09 -21.44 -10.90
N LYS A 24 -19.97 -20.40 -10.07
CA LYS A 24 -20.42 -19.01 -10.35
C LYS A 24 -19.58 -18.35 -11.44
N MET A 25 -18.31 -18.71 -11.55
CA MET A 25 -17.44 -18.33 -12.65
C MET A 25 -17.12 -19.58 -13.46
N LYS A 26 -17.21 -19.47 -14.79
CA LYS A 26 -16.85 -20.55 -15.71
C LYS A 26 -15.81 -20.03 -16.68
N LEU A 27 -14.72 -20.76 -16.81
CA LEU A 27 -13.69 -20.55 -17.82
C LEU A 27 -13.95 -21.49 -19.02
N ASN A 28 -13.42 -21.12 -20.18
CA ASN A 28 -13.40 -21.90 -21.37
C ASN A 28 -12.15 -21.61 -22.22
N ALA A 29 -11.95 -22.31 -23.33
CA ALA A 29 -10.77 -22.15 -24.18
C ALA A 29 -10.53 -20.73 -24.74
N LYS A 30 -11.52 -19.83 -24.70
CA LYS A 30 -11.39 -18.43 -25.11
C LYS A 30 -11.10 -17.49 -23.93
N SER A 31 -11.15 -18.00 -22.69
CA SER A 31 -10.91 -17.21 -21.49
C SER A 31 -9.42 -16.96 -21.29
N VAL A 32 -9.09 -15.75 -20.82
CA VAL A 32 -7.76 -15.40 -20.32
C VAL A 32 -7.93 -14.93 -18.88
N LEU A 33 -7.35 -15.66 -17.93
CA LEU A 33 -7.28 -15.27 -16.54
C LEU A 33 -5.94 -14.54 -16.31
N VAL A 34 -6.00 -13.28 -15.86
CA VAL A 34 -4.83 -12.48 -15.55
C VAL A 34 -4.69 -12.36 -14.03
N VAL A 35 -3.53 -12.71 -13.50
CA VAL A 35 -3.16 -12.52 -12.08
C VAL A 35 -2.14 -11.41 -12.02
N ASP A 36 -2.53 -10.29 -11.45
CA ASP A 36 -1.64 -9.15 -11.21
C ASP A 36 -0.93 -9.31 -9.86
N GLU A 37 0.26 -8.73 -9.72
CA GLU A 37 1.14 -8.88 -8.55
C GLU A 37 1.34 -10.36 -8.16
N ALA A 38 1.54 -11.23 -9.17
CA ALA A 38 1.58 -12.68 -8.99
C ALA A 38 2.71 -13.16 -8.07
N GLY A 39 3.76 -12.34 -7.87
CA GLY A 39 4.82 -12.59 -6.88
C GLY A 39 4.32 -12.62 -5.44
N MET A 40 3.17 -11.98 -5.17
CA MET A 40 2.53 -11.97 -3.84
C MET A 40 1.51 -13.11 -3.65
N ALA A 41 1.21 -13.88 -4.68
CA ALA A 41 0.25 -14.98 -4.60
C ALA A 41 0.89 -16.20 -3.93
N GLY A 42 0.18 -16.81 -2.99
CA GLY A 42 0.61 -18.06 -2.36
C GLY A 42 0.71 -19.21 -3.38
N SER A 43 1.68 -20.11 -3.20
CA SER A 43 1.91 -21.23 -4.15
C SER A 43 0.69 -22.12 -4.31
N ARG A 44 -0.07 -22.37 -3.24
CA ARG A 44 -1.31 -23.17 -3.28
C ARG A 44 -2.41 -22.50 -4.11
N ASP A 45 -2.53 -21.19 -4.01
CA ASP A 45 -3.52 -20.42 -4.76
C ASP A 45 -3.18 -20.40 -6.26
N LEU A 46 -1.90 -20.23 -6.60
CA LEU A 46 -1.42 -20.31 -7.98
C LEU A 46 -1.64 -21.72 -8.56
N GLU A 47 -1.33 -22.78 -7.81
CA GLU A 47 -1.58 -24.17 -8.20
C GLU A 47 -3.07 -24.41 -8.56
N LYS A 48 -3.98 -23.96 -7.69
CA LYS A 48 -5.43 -24.08 -7.93
C LYS A 48 -5.86 -23.32 -9.19
N LEU A 49 -5.38 -22.08 -9.37
CA LEU A 49 -5.69 -21.29 -10.56
C LEU A 49 -5.18 -21.98 -11.84
N MET A 50 -3.97 -22.53 -11.80
CA MET A 50 -3.39 -23.31 -12.91
C MET A 50 -4.26 -24.52 -13.22
N ALA A 51 -4.65 -25.31 -12.23
CA ALA A 51 -5.51 -26.47 -12.41
C ALA A 51 -6.88 -26.11 -13.05
N HIS A 52 -7.54 -25.05 -12.56
CA HIS A 52 -8.80 -24.59 -13.14
C HIS A 52 -8.66 -24.08 -14.58
N THR A 53 -7.58 -23.36 -14.89
CA THR A 53 -7.35 -22.86 -16.26
C THR A 53 -7.00 -24.00 -17.22
N GLU A 54 -6.20 -24.96 -16.80
CA GLU A 54 -5.85 -26.16 -17.58
C GLU A 54 -7.09 -26.97 -17.89
N ALA A 55 -7.90 -27.32 -16.88
CA ALA A 55 -9.13 -28.10 -17.04
C ALA A 55 -10.14 -27.43 -18.00
N ALA A 56 -10.14 -26.11 -18.08
CA ALA A 56 -11.01 -25.35 -18.98
C ALA A 56 -10.41 -25.08 -20.37
N GLY A 57 -9.15 -25.46 -20.62
CA GLY A 57 -8.38 -25.04 -21.79
C GLY A 57 -8.17 -23.54 -21.90
N ALA A 58 -8.30 -22.81 -20.77
CA ALA A 58 -8.13 -21.36 -20.69
C ALA A 58 -6.65 -20.98 -20.62
N ARG A 59 -6.35 -19.70 -20.85
CA ARG A 59 -5.00 -19.17 -20.71
C ARG A 59 -4.85 -18.50 -19.35
N LEU A 60 -3.73 -18.76 -18.67
CA LEU A 60 -3.30 -18.04 -17.49
C LEU A 60 -2.18 -17.06 -17.86
N ARG A 61 -2.29 -15.82 -17.40
CA ARG A 61 -1.25 -14.80 -17.52
C ARG A 61 -0.89 -14.34 -16.12
N LEU A 62 0.38 -14.51 -15.75
CA LEU A 62 0.92 -14.02 -14.49
C LEU A 62 1.69 -12.74 -14.77
N VAL A 63 1.30 -11.66 -14.11
CA VAL A 63 1.96 -10.35 -14.17
C VAL A 63 2.56 -10.09 -12.80
N GLY A 64 3.81 -9.71 -12.72
CA GLY A 64 4.50 -9.45 -11.46
C GLY A 64 5.98 -9.20 -11.66
N ASP A 65 6.65 -8.84 -10.59
CA ASP A 65 8.09 -8.62 -10.56
C ASP A 65 8.73 -9.66 -9.62
N ALA A 66 9.56 -10.52 -10.20
CA ALA A 66 10.27 -11.57 -9.46
C ALA A 66 11.33 -11.02 -8.47
N LYS A 67 11.69 -9.73 -8.61
CA LYS A 67 12.69 -9.05 -7.77
C LYS A 67 12.06 -8.27 -6.61
N GLN A 68 10.73 -8.06 -6.62
CA GLN A 68 10.01 -7.45 -5.52
C GLN A 68 9.73 -8.45 -4.39
N LEU A 69 9.02 -7.99 -3.34
CA LEU A 69 8.74 -8.81 -2.16
C LEU A 69 7.98 -10.08 -2.54
N ALA A 70 8.50 -11.21 -2.07
CA ALA A 70 7.84 -12.50 -2.21
C ALA A 70 6.57 -12.58 -1.33
N ALA A 71 5.69 -13.55 -1.65
CA ALA A 71 4.53 -13.86 -0.84
C ALA A 71 4.92 -14.14 0.63
N VAL A 72 4.08 -13.70 1.57
CA VAL A 72 4.25 -14.00 3.00
C VAL A 72 4.08 -15.51 3.26
N GLU A 73 3.29 -16.19 2.44
CA GLU A 73 3.11 -17.64 2.49
C GLU A 73 4.29 -18.36 1.80
N TYR A 74 4.58 -19.57 2.28
CA TYR A 74 5.69 -20.38 1.79
C TYR A 74 5.61 -20.66 0.28
N GLY A 75 6.72 -20.41 -0.40
CA GLY A 75 6.95 -20.73 -1.79
C GLY A 75 7.00 -19.52 -2.72
N ASN A 76 7.91 -19.56 -3.69
CA ASN A 76 8.05 -18.53 -4.73
C ASN A 76 7.63 -19.11 -6.08
N ALA A 77 6.38 -19.58 -6.16
CA ALA A 77 5.87 -20.26 -7.34
C ALA A 77 5.93 -19.38 -8.60
N PHE A 78 5.73 -18.06 -8.46
CA PHE A 78 5.85 -17.13 -9.57
C PHE A 78 7.24 -17.16 -10.21
N VAL A 79 8.30 -17.11 -9.39
CA VAL A 79 9.69 -17.21 -9.88
C VAL A 79 9.96 -18.56 -10.51
N GLU A 80 9.48 -19.67 -9.93
CA GLU A 80 9.68 -21.00 -10.49
C GLU A 80 8.93 -21.21 -11.81
N VAL A 81 7.73 -20.65 -11.93
CA VAL A 81 6.96 -20.66 -13.19
C VAL A 81 7.64 -19.80 -14.24
N SER A 82 8.15 -18.62 -13.88
CA SER A 82 8.84 -17.73 -14.83
C SER A 82 10.09 -18.34 -15.46
N LYS A 83 10.77 -19.27 -14.76
CA LYS A 83 11.92 -20.01 -15.32
C LYS A 83 11.54 -21.04 -16.40
N ARG A 84 10.27 -21.43 -16.49
CA ARG A 84 9.79 -22.52 -17.35
C ARG A 84 8.73 -22.10 -18.36
N ALA A 85 8.17 -20.91 -18.19
CA ALA A 85 7.16 -20.33 -19.08
C ALA A 85 7.80 -19.34 -20.07
N GLU A 86 7.07 -19.01 -21.11
CA GLU A 86 7.41 -17.89 -21.97
C GLU A 86 7.23 -16.59 -21.20
N VAL A 87 8.27 -15.75 -21.15
CA VAL A 87 8.31 -14.51 -20.38
C VAL A 87 8.53 -13.32 -21.30
N ALA A 88 7.66 -12.31 -21.17
CA ALA A 88 7.88 -10.98 -21.71
C ALA A 88 8.27 -10.03 -20.57
N SER A 89 9.36 -9.31 -20.70
CA SER A 89 9.86 -8.40 -19.69
C SER A 89 9.61 -6.94 -20.09
N LEU A 90 9.02 -6.16 -19.18
CA LEU A 90 8.91 -4.71 -19.28
C LEU A 90 10.04 -4.12 -18.42
N THR A 91 11.04 -3.54 -19.08
CA THR A 91 12.26 -3.04 -18.40
C THR A 91 12.27 -1.53 -18.23
N GLU A 92 11.43 -0.80 -18.97
CA GLU A 92 11.39 0.66 -18.90
C GLU A 92 10.68 1.14 -17.62
N ILE A 93 11.36 1.97 -16.83
CA ILE A 93 10.81 2.58 -15.62
C ILE A 93 10.09 3.87 -15.99
N MET A 94 8.77 3.86 -15.86
CA MET A 94 7.88 4.97 -16.22
C MET A 94 7.43 5.82 -15.02
N ARG A 95 7.57 5.31 -13.80
CA ARG A 95 7.02 5.96 -12.60
C ARG A 95 7.76 7.24 -12.25
N GLN A 96 9.07 7.18 -12.11
CA GLN A 96 9.90 8.33 -11.76
C GLN A 96 9.99 9.33 -12.91
N LYS A 97 9.83 10.62 -12.61
CA LYS A 97 9.80 11.67 -13.63
C LYS A 97 11.19 12.15 -14.05
N THR A 98 12.17 12.06 -13.13
CA THR A 98 13.56 12.44 -13.42
C THR A 98 14.41 11.24 -13.84
N GLU A 99 15.36 11.48 -14.74
CA GLU A 99 16.23 10.41 -15.28
C GLU A 99 17.08 9.76 -14.19
N TRP A 100 17.70 10.55 -13.31
CA TRP A 100 18.55 9.99 -12.26
C TRP A 100 17.74 9.10 -11.27
N GLN A 101 16.48 9.42 -11.00
CA GLN A 101 15.63 8.58 -10.16
C GLN A 101 15.22 7.28 -10.86
N ARG A 102 15.07 7.30 -12.19
CA ARG A 102 14.87 6.06 -12.95
C ARG A 102 16.10 5.16 -12.86
N LEU A 103 17.29 5.71 -13.06
CA LEU A 103 18.55 4.97 -12.92
C LEU A 103 18.73 4.42 -11.49
N ALA A 104 18.46 5.24 -10.47
CA ALA A 104 18.49 4.77 -9.08
C ALA A 104 17.46 3.65 -8.84
N SER A 105 16.27 3.71 -9.45
CA SER A 105 15.26 2.65 -9.36
C SER A 105 15.69 1.37 -10.06
N GLU A 106 16.44 1.45 -11.15
CA GLU A 106 17.08 0.28 -11.80
C GLU A 106 18.08 -0.36 -10.84
N ASN A 107 18.94 0.43 -10.18
CA ASN A 107 19.89 -0.07 -9.18
C ASN A 107 19.16 -0.75 -8.02
N PHE A 108 18.08 -0.16 -7.49
CA PHE A 108 17.24 -0.80 -6.46
C PHE A 108 16.65 -2.13 -6.94
N SER A 109 16.28 -2.25 -8.21
CA SER A 109 15.71 -3.48 -8.76
C SER A 109 16.68 -4.67 -8.75
N VAL A 110 17.98 -4.40 -8.72
CA VAL A 110 19.05 -5.41 -8.61
C VAL A 110 19.72 -5.40 -7.24
N HIS A 111 19.12 -4.72 -6.26
CA HIS A 111 19.59 -4.59 -4.88
C HIS A 111 20.98 -3.94 -4.76
N ASP A 112 21.32 -3.07 -5.72
CA ASP A 112 22.57 -2.32 -5.70
C ASP A 112 22.47 -1.13 -4.77
N ILE A 113 23.44 -0.96 -3.88
CA ILE A 113 23.57 0.16 -2.95
C ILE A 113 23.75 1.51 -3.68
N GLN A 114 24.21 1.48 -4.94
CA GLN A 114 24.39 2.68 -5.74
C GLN A 114 23.10 3.50 -5.84
N GLY A 115 21.93 2.85 -5.90
CA GLY A 115 20.65 3.55 -5.88
C GLY A 115 20.48 4.42 -4.63
N LEU A 116 20.87 3.94 -3.45
CA LEU A 116 20.82 4.72 -2.21
C LEU A 116 21.88 5.83 -2.19
N GLN A 117 23.09 5.55 -2.70
CA GLN A 117 24.14 6.55 -2.80
C GLN A 117 23.73 7.72 -3.68
N ASP A 118 23.04 7.45 -4.80
CA ASP A 118 22.54 8.49 -5.70
C ASP A 118 21.56 9.45 -5.00
N TYR A 119 20.76 8.96 -4.06
CA TYR A 119 19.89 9.76 -3.20
C TYR A 119 20.69 10.50 -2.12
N ALA A 120 21.69 9.86 -1.50
CA ALA A 120 22.53 10.47 -0.48
C ALA A 120 23.35 11.64 -1.03
N ASP A 121 23.94 11.50 -2.20
CA ASP A 121 24.73 12.55 -2.86
C ASP A 121 23.91 13.80 -3.20
N ARG A 122 22.56 13.65 -3.25
CA ARG A 122 21.62 14.73 -3.51
C ARG A 122 20.91 15.25 -2.25
N GLY A 123 21.31 14.76 -1.07
CA GLY A 123 20.77 15.23 0.21
C GLY A 123 19.39 14.67 0.56
N HIS A 124 18.98 13.56 -0.06
CA HIS A 124 17.70 12.89 0.23
C HIS A 124 17.81 11.78 1.29
N VAL A 125 19.02 11.51 1.80
CA VAL A 125 19.25 10.55 2.88
C VAL A 125 19.67 11.31 4.13
N HIS A 126 18.91 11.11 5.20
CA HIS A 126 19.10 11.77 6.49
C HIS A 126 19.50 10.74 7.54
N LEU A 127 20.67 10.92 8.15
CA LEU A 127 21.17 10.04 9.19
C LEU A 127 20.92 10.64 10.55
N ALA A 128 20.46 9.85 11.50
CA ALA A 128 20.24 10.23 12.88
C ALA A 128 20.90 9.24 13.84
N ASP A 129 21.26 9.69 15.03
CA ASP A 129 21.93 8.86 16.04
C ASP A 129 21.00 7.81 16.64
N THR A 130 19.71 8.12 16.76
CA THR A 130 18.68 7.20 17.29
C THR A 130 17.52 7.05 16.33
N ALA A 131 16.82 5.92 16.45
CA ALA A 131 15.58 5.68 15.69
C ALA A 131 14.50 6.72 15.99
N GLN A 132 14.46 7.24 17.22
CA GLN A 132 13.51 8.29 17.61
C GLN A 132 13.83 9.61 16.91
N ASP A 133 15.09 10.00 16.85
CA ASP A 133 15.51 11.22 16.15
C ASP A 133 15.21 11.11 14.66
N ALA A 134 15.50 9.96 14.05
CA ALA A 134 15.16 9.69 12.65
C ALA A 134 13.65 9.82 12.37
N GLN A 135 12.81 9.30 13.27
CA GLN A 135 11.35 9.45 13.13
C GLN A 135 10.91 10.92 13.24
N ILE A 136 11.49 11.67 14.18
CA ILE A 136 11.19 13.09 14.36
C ILE A 136 11.60 13.90 13.12
N ASP A 137 12.79 13.64 12.57
CA ASP A 137 13.28 14.36 11.40
C ASP A 137 12.48 14.01 10.14
N LEU A 138 12.10 12.74 9.97
CA LEU A 138 11.21 12.32 8.91
C LEU A 138 9.84 13.02 8.99
N VAL A 139 9.26 13.15 10.19
CA VAL A 139 7.98 13.85 10.39
C VAL A 139 8.11 15.35 10.10
N LYS A 140 9.25 15.97 10.42
CA LYS A 140 9.53 17.36 10.02
C LYS A 140 9.60 17.51 8.51
N ALA A 141 10.37 16.65 7.82
CA ALA A 141 10.50 16.65 6.36
C ALA A 141 9.14 16.45 5.67
N TRP A 142 8.35 15.49 6.15
CA TRP A 142 6.99 15.24 5.66
C TRP A 142 6.08 16.47 5.86
N SER A 143 6.15 17.10 7.03
CA SER A 143 5.34 18.28 7.35
C SER A 143 5.72 19.48 6.49
N GLN A 144 7.02 19.70 6.26
CA GLN A 144 7.54 20.75 5.40
C GLN A 144 7.08 20.53 3.96
N HIS A 145 7.28 19.31 3.42
CA HIS A 145 6.81 18.97 2.07
C HIS A 145 5.30 19.16 1.92
N ARG A 146 4.52 18.85 2.97
CA ARG A 146 3.07 19.05 2.96
C ARG A 146 2.69 20.53 2.85
N ALA A 147 3.44 21.40 3.50
CA ALA A 147 3.22 22.84 3.44
C ALA A 147 3.64 23.45 2.08
N GLU A 148 4.75 22.98 1.52
CA GLU A 148 5.31 23.46 0.26
C GLU A 148 4.57 22.92 -0.98
N GLN A 149 4.05 21.69 -0.91
CA GLN A 149 3.42 20.97 -2.01
C GLN A 149 2.05 20.39 -1.60
N PRO A 150 1.06 21.23 -1.23
CA PRO A 150 -0.19 20.74 -0.63
C PRO A 150 -0.98 19.78 -1.53
N GLU A 151 -0.92 19.96 -2.85
CA GLU A 151 -1.64 19.15 -3.84
C GLU A 151 -1.00 17.79 -4.12
N GLN A 152 0.27 17.59 -3.75
CA GLN A 152 0.96 16.34 -4.00
C GLN A 152 0.52 15.25 -3.02
N THR A 153 0.33 14.05 -3.53
CA THR A 153 0.11 12.86 -2.73
C THR A 153 1.42 12.41 -2.06
N ARG A 154 1.34 11.98 -0.81
CA ARG A 154 2.52 11.56 -0.04
C ARG A 154 2.21 10.38 0.86
N ILE A 155 3.25 9.58 1.14
CA ILE A 155 3.15 8.42 2.01
C ILE A 155 4.41 8.31 2.88
N VAL A 156 4.22 7.89 4.12
CA VAL A 156 5.32 7.49 4.99
C VAL A 156 5.39 5.95 5.01
N LEU A 157 6.58 5.40 4.85
CA LEU A 157 6.80 3.97 4.73
C LEU A 157 7.69 3.46 5.87
N ALA A 158 7.25 2.40 6.53
CA ALA A 158 8.01 1.71 7.56
C ALA A 158 8.05 0.20 7.29
N HIS A 159 9.08 -0.48 7.78
CA HIS A 159 9.17 -1.94 7.64
C HIS A 159 8.26 -2.67 8.63
N THR A 160 8.29 -2.29 9.89
CA THR A 160 7.54 -2.97 10.94
C THR A 160 6.20 -2.29 11.27
N ASN A 161 5.24 -3.06 11.80
CA ASN A 161 4.00 -2.49 12.31
C ASN A 161 4.21 -1.58 13.53
N ALA A 162 5.22 -1.87 14.36
CA ALA A 162 5.55 -1.03 15.51
C ALA A 162 5.99 0.37 15.06
N ASP A 163 6.94 0.45 14.11
CA ASP A 163 7.40 1.71 13.53
C ASP A 163 6.25 2.46 12.83
N ARG A 164 5.42 1.75 12.08
CA ARG A 164 4.24 2.33 11.41
C ARG A 164 3.28 2.99 12.42
N ILE A 165 3.01 2.32 13.54
CA ILE A 165 2.14 2.85 14.58
C ILE A 165 2.74 4.12 15.19
N GLY A 166 4.01 4.07 15.63
CA GLY A 166 4.68 5.22 16.21
C GLY A 166 4.75 6.42 15.24
N LEU A 167 5.04 6.16 13.96
CA LEU A 167 5.04 7.20 12.94
C LEU A 167 3.66 7.81 12.72
N ASN A 168 2.60 7.02 12.70
CA ASN A 168 1.24 7.55 12.59
C ASN A 168 0.89 8.48 13.76
N GLU A 169 1.29 8.11 14.98
CA GLU A 169 1.07 8.94 16.17
C GLU A 169 1.85 10.28 16.09
N LEU A 170 3.11 10.23 15.65
CA LEU A 170 3.93 11.44 15.49
C LEU A 170 3.40 12.36 14.36
N LEU A 171 3.00 11.78 13.22
CA LEU A 171 2.42 12.52 12.09
C LEU A 171 1.11 13.18 12.49
N ARG A 172 0.25 12.46 13.22
CA ARG A 172 -0.99 12.98 13.76
C ARG A 172 -0.74 14.15 14.72
N ALA A 173 0.18 13.97 15.68
CA ALA A 173 0.55 15.03 16.61
C ALA A 173 1.07 16.29 15.91
N ALA A 174 1.82 16.12 14.81
CA ALA A 174 2.25 17.24 13.99
C ALA A 174 1.08 17.99 13.34
N LEU A 175 0.07 17.27 12.82
CA LEU A 175 -1.14 17.86 12.25
C LEU A 175 -2.00 18.56 13.29
N GLN A 176 -2.15 17.99 14.49
CA GLN A 176 -2.85 18.63 15.61
C GLN A 176 -2.17 19.95 15.99
N LYS A 177 -0.83 19.93 16.14
CA LYS A 177 -0.05 21.13 16.46
C LYS A 177 -0.20 22.24 15.41
N GLN A 178 -0.43 21.85 14.15
CA GLN A 178 -0.67 22.78 13.04
C GLN A 178 -2.14 23.22 12.92
N GLY A 179 -3.05 22.74 13.80
CA GLY A 179 -4.47 23.06 13.75
C GLY A 179 -5.19 22.48 12.53
N GLN A 180 -4.66 21.41 11.93
CA GLN A 180 -5.23 20.78 10.73
C GLN A 180 -6.25 19.67 11.05
N LEU A 181 -6.38 19.29 12.31
CA LEU A 181 -7.38 18.35 12.80
C LEU A 181 -8.37 19.09 13.68
N ALA A 182 -9.67 18.79 13.55
CA ALA A 182 -10.73 19.35 14.37
C ALA A 182 -10.78 18.67 15.76
N ASP A 183 -11.84 18.97 16.53
CA ASP A 183 -12.09 18.31 17.80
C ASP A 183 -12.21 16.81 17.65
N GLU A 184 -11.58 16.07 18.58
CA GLU A 184 -11.47 14.62 18.50
C GLU A 184 -12.52 13.90 19.34
N ILE A 185 -12.91 12.71 18.90
CA ILE A 185 -13.67 11.73 19.68
C ILE A 185 -12.85 10.47 19.86
N LEU A 186 -13.12 9.72 20.93
CA LEU A 186 -12.53 8.40 21.14
C LEU A 186 -13.39 7.33 20.49
N VAL A 187 -12.79 6.54 19.62
CA VAL A 187 -13.45 5.45 18.88
C VAL A 187 -12.85 4.12 19.31
N ASP A 188 -13.69 3.14 19.58
CA ASP A 188 -13.22 1.78 19.89
C ASP A 188 -12.79 1.07 18.61
N THR A 189 -11.50 0.70 18.55
CA THR A 189 -10.91 -0.01 17.41
C THR A 189 -10.32 -1.36 17.86
N ALA A 190 -9.91 -2.19 16.91
CA ALA A 190 -9.21 -3.45 17.19
C ALA A 190 -7.90 -3.25 17.97
N ARG A 191 -7.37 -2.03 18.02
CA ARG A 191 -6.16 -1.65 18.79
C ARG A 191 -6.48 -0.98 20.13
N GLY A 192 -7.72 -0.93 20.52
CA GLY A 192 -8.22 -0.18 21.67
C GLY A 192 -8.81 1.17 21.26
N LYS A 193 -8.93 2.08 22.24
CA LYS A 193 -9.47 3.43 22.01
C LYS A 193 -8.49 4.27 21.22
N VAL A 194 -8.93 4.77 20.09
CA VAL A 194 -8.16 5.63 19.17
C VAL A 194 -8.90 6.94 19.00
N ALA A 195 -8.20 8.05 19.14
CA ALA A 195 -8.78 9.38 18.89
C ALA A 195 -8.95 9.59 17.39
N MET A 196 -10.10 10.10 16.96
CA MET A 196 -10.38 10.45 15.56
C MET A 196 -10.98 11.85 15.48
N ALA A 197 -10.56 12.60 14.45
CA ALA A 197 -11.01 13.97 14.20
C ALA A 197 -11.34 14.17 12.72
N ALA A 198 -12.14 15.18 12.39
CA ALA A 198 -12.25 15.61 11.00
C ALA A 198 -10.88 16.12 10.50
N GLY A 199 -10.53 15.78 9.26
CA GLY A 199 -9.20 15.96 8.69
C GLY A 199 -8.28 14.74 8.77
N GLU A 200 -8.63 13.71 9.56
CA GLU A 200 -7.82 12.48 9.68
C GLU A 200 -7.80 11.68 8.39
N LEU A 201 -6.61 11.25 8.00
CA LEU A 201 -6.44 10.23 6.97
C LEU A 201 -6.53 8.84 7.61
N VAL A 202 -7.51 8.07 7.19
CA VAL A 202 -7.81 6.75 7.76
C VAL A 202 -7.79 5.64 6.71
N MET A 203 -7.57 4.41 7.18
CA MET A 203 -7.61 3.19 6.36
C MET A 203 -8.53 2.17 7.01
N PHE A 204 -9.37 1.53 6.19
CA PHE A 204 -10.13 0.36 6.60
C PHE A 204 -9.26 -0.89 6.54
N THR A 205 -9.09 -1.56 7.66
CA THR A 205 -8.21 -2.76 7.80
C THR A 205 -8.95 -4.08 7.56
N LYS A 206 -10.27 -4.02 7.29
CA LYS A 206 -11.13 -5.14 6.92
C LYS A 206 -12.14 -4.68 5.88
N ALA A 207 -12.54 -5.62 5.01
CA ALA A 207 -13.61 -5.34 4.05
C ALA A 207 -14.97 -5.29 4.74
N ASP A 208 -15.77 -4.28 4.42
CA ASP A 208 -17.15 -4.11 4.84
C ASP A 208 -18.01 -3.84 3.60
N ARG A 209 -19.00 -4.71 3.36
CA ARG A 209 -19.86 -4.61 2.17
C ARG A 209 -20.90 -3.51 2.30
N ASP A 210 -21.39 -3.26 3.51
CA ASP A 210 -22.43 -2.28 3.78
C ASP A 210 -21.88 -0.86 3.63
N LEU A 211 -20.61 -0.67 4.01
CA LEU A 211 -19.87 0.56 3.78
C LEU A 211 -19.28 0.67 2.36
N GLY A 212 -19.27 -0.42 1.60
CA GLY A 212 -18.63 -0.47 0.27
C GLY A 212 -17.12 -0.36 0.27
N VAL A 213 -16.46 -0.71 1.38
CA VAL A 213 -15.00 -0.62 1.56
C VAL A 213 -14.34 -1.99 1.52
N LYS A 214 -13.07 -2.02 1.12
CA LYS A 214 -12.19 -3.18 1.14
C LYS A 214 -11.08 -2.99 2.17
N ASN A 215 -10.39 -4.06 2.54
CA ASN A 215 -9.14 -3.94 3.29
C ASN A 215 -8.14 -3.10 2.49
N GLY A 216 -7.59 -2.07 3.14
CA GLY A 216 -6.68 -1.10 2.51
C GLY A 216 -7.37 0.09 1.84
N THR A 217 -8.70 0.16 1.83
CA THR A 217 -9.41 1.37 1.36
C THR A 217 -9.06 2.53 2.28
N THR A 218 -8.62 3.65 1.71
CA THR A 218 -8.27 4.89 2.44
C THR A 218 -9.28 5.99 2.18
N GLY A 219 -9.33 6.94 3.09
CA GLY A 219 -10.19 8.11 2.98
C GLY A 219 -9.88 9.15 4.06
N VAL A 220 -10.44 10.34 3.90
CA VAL A 220 -10.32 11.43 4.87
C VAL A 220 -11.64 11.57 5.63
N ILE A 221 -11.57 11.68 6.94
CA ILE A 221 -12.73 12.01 7.76
C ILE A 221 -13.14 13.44 7.45
N GLU A 222 -14.28 13.63 6.78
CA GLU A 222 -14.81 14.96 6.46
C GLU A 222 -15.47 15.62 7.66
N LYS A 223 -16.22 14.84 8.44
CA LYS A 223 -16.93 15.32 9.62
C LYS A 223 -17.27 14.21 10.59
N ILE A 224 -17.45 14.60 11.83
CA ILE A 224 -18.00 13.79 12.92
C ILE A 224 -19.19 14.54 13.47
N SER A 225 -20.37 13.88 13.52
CA SER A 225 -21.56 14.50 14.09
C SER A 225 -21.55 14.46 15.63
N ALA A 226 -22.41 15.26 16.27
CA ALA A 226 -22.56 15.27 17.73
C ALA A 226 -23.00 13.89 18.28
N GLU A 227 -23.69 13.09 17.47
CA GLU A 227 -24.14 11.73 17.80
C GLU A 227 -23.05 10.68 17.56
N GLY A 228 -21.84 11.08 17.10
CA GLY A 228 -20.73 10.18 16.86
C GLY A 228 -20.72 9.50 15.48
N VAL A 229 -21.52 9.97 14.52
CA VAL A 229 -21.49 9.46 13.14
C VAL A 229 -20.30 10.07 12.40
N ILE A 230 -19.38 9.20 11.94
CA ILE A 230 -18.19 9.55 11.15
C ILE A 230 -18.52 9.46 9.66
N THR A 231 -18.28 10.53 8.92
CA THR A 231 -18.37 10.58 7.46
C THR A 231 -16.95 10.59 6.87
N VAL A 232 -16.65 9.63 5.99
CA VAL A 232 -15.35 9.49 5.33
C VAL A 232 -15.48 9.66 3.83
N ALA A 233 -14.76 10.62 3.25
CA ALA A 233 -14.54 10.72 1.81
C ALA A 233 -13.46 9.73 1.39
N LEU A 234 -13.82 8.75 0.57
CA LEU A 234 -12.92 7.70 0.09
C LEU A 234 -12.15 8.16 -1.14
N GLU A 235 -10.93 7.65 -1.35
CA GLU A 235 -10.10 7.96 -2.53
C GLU A 235 -10.77 7.67 -3.88
N ASN A 236 -11.76 6.78 -3.91
CA ASN A 236 -12.52 6.47 -5.13
C ASN A 236 -13.64 7.48 -5.43
N GLY A 237 -13.71 8.60 -4.71
CA GLY A 237 -14.70 9.66 -4.85
C GLY A 237 -16.06 9.33 -4.22
N LYS A 238 -16.22 8.20 -3.54
CA LYS A 238 -17.41 7.85 -2.79
C LYS A 238 -17.30 8.32 -1.34
N THR A 239 -18.43 8.41 -0.68
CA THR A 239 -18.51 8.70 0.76
C THR A 239 -19.10 7.49 1.47
N CYS A 240 -18.59 7.15 2.66
CA CYS A 240 -19.22 6.20 3.56
C CYS A 240 -19.44 6.81 4.93
N GLN A 241 -20.38 6.24 5.68
CA GLN A 241 -20.72 6.69 7.04
C GLN A 241 -20.82 5.49 7.96
N PHE A 242 -20.30 5.64 9.17
CA PHE A 242 -20.45 4.66 10.25
C PHE A 242 -20.57 5.34 11.61
N ASP A 243 -21.21 4.67 12.54
CA ASP A 243 -21.46 5.16 13.88
C ASP A 243 -20.32 4.69 14.81
N ALA A 244 -19.52 5.63 15.30
CA ALA A 244 -18.41 5.36 16.19
C ALA A 244 -18.83 4.88 17.60
N MET A 245 -20.07 5.13 17.99
CA MET A 245 -20.61 4.77 19.30
C MET A 245 -21.29 3.39 19.31
N LYS A 246 -21.57 2.83 18.15
CA LYS A 246 -22.10 1.48 18.04
C LYS A 246 -20.94 0.47 17.95
N ALA A 247 -20.84 -0.39 18.94
CA ALA A 247 -19.97 -1.55 18.87
C ALA A 247 -20.34 -2.40 17.63
N GLY A 248 -19.47 -2.40 16.64
CA GLY A 248 -19.68 -3.13 15.39
C GLY A 248 -18.38 -3.28 14.60
N ASP A 249 -18.39 -4.16 13.60
CA ASP A 249 -17.21 -4.53 12.81
C ASP A 249 -16.52 -3.33 12.13
N SER A 250 -17.27 -2.31 11.75
CA SER A 250 -16.75 -1.19 10.93
C SER A 250 -15.85 -0.23 11.72
N THR A 251 -16.20 0.08 12.96
CA THR A 251 -15.42 0.98 13.83
C THR A 251 -14.15 0.31 14.30
N THR A 252 -14.21 -1.00 14.62
CA THR A 252 -13.07 -1.77 15.13
C THR A 252 -11.96 -1.97 14.09
N HIS A 253 -12.25 -1.78 12.81
CA HIS A 253 -11.33 -2.05 11.70
C HIS A 253 -10.88 -0.80 10.95
N THR A 254 -10.78 0.34 11.64
CA THR A 254 -10.23 1.59 11.11
C THR A 254 -8.91 1.94 11.81
N ASP A 255 -7.93 2.45 11.08
CA ASP A 255 -6.61 2.85 11.58
C ASP A 255 -6.14 4.11 10.86
N TYR A 256 -5.14 4.83 11.42
CA TYR A 256 -4.50 5.94 10.71
C TYR A 256 -3.74 5.46 9.47
N ALA A 257 -3.71 6.29 8.44
CA ALA A 257 -3.12 5.95 7.15
C ALA A 257 -2.01 6.91 6.67
N TYR A 258 -1.46 7.75 7.53
CA TYR A 258 -0.31 8.61 7.18
C TYR A 258 0.95 7.80 6.92
N ALA A 259 1.17 6.75 7.71
CA ALA A 259 2.23 5.78 7.53
C ALA A 259 1.66 4.38 7.31
N VAL A 260 2.23 3.65 6.35
CA VAL A 260 1.90 2.25 6.05
C VAL A 260 3.15 1.37 6.03
N THR A 261 2.98 0.06 6.09
CA THR A 261 4.13 -0.83 5.89
C THR A 261 4.52 -0.89 4.42
N VAL A 262 5.81 -1.09 4.14
CA VAL A 262 6.33 -1.26 2.77
C VAL A 262 5.54 -2.34 2.02
N HIS A 263 5.22 -3.44 2.68
CA HIS A 263 4.41 -4.52 2.08
C HIS A 263 3.01 -4.03 1.62
N LYS A 264 2.34 -3.19 2.42
CA LYS A 264 1.05 -2.61 2.04
C LYS A 264 1.16 -1.56 0.93
N SER A 265 2.32 -0.97 0.72
CA SER A 265 2.54 0.03 -0.34
C SER A 265 2.77 -0.58 -1.72
N GLN A 266 2.87 -1.91 -1.84
CA GLN A 266 2.98 -2.55 -3.17
C GLN A 266 1.77 -2.18 -4.03
N GLY A 267 2.01 -1.94 -5.31
CA GLY A 267 1.00 -1.41 -6.23
C GLY A 267 0.70 0.09 -6.09
N MET A 268 1.02 0.73 -4.96
CA MET A 268 0.78 2.17 -4.77
C MET A 268 1.78 3.02 -5.55
N THR A 269 1.31 4.19 -5.96
CA THR A 269 2.15 5.24 -6.56
C THR A 269 1.71 6.59 -5.99
N VAL A 270 2.66 7.34 -5.45
CA VAL A 270 2.47 8.66 -4.85
C VAL A 270 3.42 9.68 -5.46
N ASP A 271 3.21 10.95 -5.20
CA ASP A 271 4.12 12.00 -5.69
C ASP A 271 5.40 12.05 -4.86
N ALA A 272 5.30 11.89 -3.54
CA ALA A 272 6.45 11.86 -2.63
C ALA A 272 6.37 10.69 -1.62
N ALA A 273 7.51 10.03 -1.37
CA ALA A 273 7.65 8.95 -0.39
C ALA A 273 8.66 9.33 0.69
N PHE A 274 8.32 9.09 1.95
CA PHE A 274 9.18 9.29 3.11
C PHE A 274 9.43 7.94 3.76
N VAL A 275 10.67 7.48 3.75
CA VAL A 275 11.02 6.10 4.13
C VAL A 275 11.74 6.10 5.47
N PHE A 276 11.15 5.51 6.49
CA PHE A 276 11.83 5.23 7.73
C PHE A 276 12.61 3.93 7.60
N ALA A 277 13.91 4.06 7.37
CA ALA A 277 14.83 2.93 7.28
C ALA A 277 15.54 2.69 8.61
N ASN A 278 15.56 1.46 9.06
CA ASN A 278 16.31 1.02 10.22
C ASN A 278 16.96 -0.36 9.97
N LYS A 279 17.69 -0.88 10.95
CA LYS A 279 18.43 -2.17 10.84
C LYS A 279 17.54 -3.38 10.50
N SER A 280 16.23 -3.31 10.68
CA SER A 280 15.31 -4.40 10.34
C SER A 280 14.91 -4.39 8.86
N MET A 281 15.12 -3.29 8.14
CA MET A 281 14.73 -3.16 6.74
C MET A 281 15.70 -3.90 5.84
N THR A 282 15.18 -4.82 5.03
CA THR A 282 15.99 -5.53 4.03
C THR A 282 16.20 -4.69 2.78
N LYS A 283 17.16 -5.07 1.93
CA LYS A 283 17.43 -4.39 0.65
C LYS A 283 16.21 -4.39 -0.27
N GLU A 284 15.47 -5.50 -0.30
CA GLU A 284 14.24 -5.66 -1.08
C GLU A 284 13.16 -4.68 -0.60
N ASN A 285 12.98 -4.59 0.72
CA ASN A 285 12.01 -3.65 1.30
C ASN A 285 12.39 -2.20 1.00
N LEU A 286 13.69 -1.85 1.12
CA LEU A 286 14.17 -0.52 0.79
C LEU A 286 13.94 -0.20 -0.69
N GLY A 287 14.25 -1.12 -1.59
CA GLY A 287 14.02 -0.96 -3.03
C GLY A 287 12.55 -0.73 -3.35
N VAL A 288 11.65 -1.51 -2.75
CA VAL A 288 10.20 -1.30 -2.93
C VAL A 288 9.78 0.07 -2.40
N ALA A 289 10.23 0.47 -1.21
CA ALA A 289 9.88 1.75 -0.61
C ALA A 289 10.35 2.93 -1.46
N MET A 290 11.62 2.92 -1.87
CA MET A 290 12.25 3.98 -2.65
C MET A 290 11.72 4.10 -4.09
N THR A 291 10.97 3.12 -4.57
CA THR A 291 10.38 3.15 -5.92
C THR A 291 8.89 3.51 -5.94
N ARG A 292 8.27 3.94 -4.82
CA ARG A 292 6.84 4.28 -4.77
C ARG A 292 6.51 5.68 -5.29
N HIS A 293 7.47 6.59 -5.33
CA HIS A 293 7.29 8.00 -5.68
C HIS A 293 7.31 8.26 -7.20
N ARG A 294 6.77 9.42 -7.60
CA ARG A 294 6.93 10.00 -8.94
C ARG A 294 7.98 11.10 -8.97
N HIS A 295 8.00 11.94 -7.94
CA HIS A 295 8.77 13.19 -7.92
C HIS A 295 9.86 13.19 -6.86
N ASP A 296 9.57 12.76 -5.63
CA ASP A 296 10.52 12.82 -4.53
C ASP A 296 10.46 11.58 -3.63
N ALA A 297 11.63 11.17 -3.12
CA ALA A 297 11.74 10.22 -2.03
C ALA A 297 12.85 10.63 -1.07
N GLN A 298 12.56 10.53 0.24
CA GLN A 298 13.49 10.83 1.31
C GLN A 298 13.59 9.64 2.28
N VAL A 299 14.78 9.38 2.82
CA VAL A 299 15.08 8.26 3.72
C VAL A 299 15.65 8.79 5.02
#